data_6716be514d43265b35f4da0b17235273
#
_entry.id   6716be514d43265b35f4da0b17235273
#
_cell.length_a   1.000
_cell.length_b   1.000
_cell.length_c   1.000
_cell.angle_alpha   90.00
_cell.angle_beta   90.00
_cell.angle_gamma   90.00
#
_symmetry.space_group_name_H-M   'P 1'
#
loop_
_entity.id
_entity.type
_entity.pdbx_description
1 polymer ?
#
loop_
_entity_poly.entity_id
_entity_poly.type
_entity_poly.pdbx_seq_one_letter_code
_entity_poly.pdbx_strand_id
1 'polypeptide(L)' 'MKGLDKIYVKTAKWFSSIILDEKKNCYEIIFTHISDLNFSRFFIEYFKIFLQRLGYSIEGEKVSSKFFSILFKEPQRSKL' A
#
# COMPACT_ATOMS: atom_id res chain seq x y z
N MET A 1 9.21 3.74 -8.86
CA MET A 1 8.70 2.58 -8.14
C MET A 1 7.92 1.70 -9.05
N LYS A 2 8.60 0.79 -9.67
CA LYS A 2 7.96 -0.02 -10.66
C LYS A 2 6.87 -0.93 -10.15
N GLY A 3 7.05 -1.49 -8.98
CA GLY A 3 6.04 -2.40 -8.46
C GLY A 3 4.73 -1.70 -8.16
N LEU A 4 4.81 -0.44 -7.77
CA LEU A 4 3.62 0.31 -7.41
C LEU A 4 2.81 0.72 -8.63
N ASP A 5 3.47 0.85 -9.78
CA ASP A 5 2.73 1.13 -11.00
C ASP A 5 1.77 -0.01 -11.32
N LYS A 6 2.19 -1.23 -11.04
CA LYS A 6 1.32 -2.36 -11.30
C LYS A 6 0.11 -2.39 -10.38
N ILE A 7 0.30 -2.03 -9.13
CA ILE A 7 -0.82 -1.95 -8.21
C ILE A 7 -1.83 -0.92 -8.73
N TYR A 8 -1.33 0.23 -9.09
CA TYR A 8 -2.20 1.31 -9.54
C TYR A 8 -3.03 0.88 -10.74
N VAL A 9 -2.39 0.29 -11.73
CA VAL A 9 -3.07 -0.11 -12.93
C VAL A 9 -4.08 -1.23 -12.67
N LYS A 10 -3.70 -2.24 -11.91
CA LYS A 10 -4.58 -3.37 -11.72
C LYS A 10 -5.76 -3.11 -10.83
N THR A 11 -5.60 -2.25 -9.85
CA THR A 11 -6.63 -2.10 -8.81
C THR A 11 -7.37 -0.77 -8.86
N ALA A 12 -6.98 0.13 -9.74
CA ALA A 12 -7.61 1.46 -9.77
C ALA A 12 -9.12 1.40 -9.88
N LYS A 13 -9.64 0.45 -10.64
CA LYS A 13 -11.08 0.39 -10.83
C LYS A 13 -11.83 -0.08 -9.59
N TRP A 14 -11.14 -0.66 -8.62
CA TRP A 14 -11.79 -1.16 -7.42
C TRP A 14 -11.79 -0.12 -6.30
N PHE A 15 -11.09 0.95 -6.48
CA PHE A 15 -10.93 1.95 -5.45
C PHE A 15 -11.34 3.31 -5.97
N SER A 16 -11.94 4.11 -5.12
CA SER A 16 -12.34 5.44 -5.52
C SER A 16 -11.13 6.36 -5.58
N SER A 17 -10.09 6.10 -4.81
CA SER A 17 -8.84 6.83 -4.97
C SER A 17 -7.68 6.03 -4.43
N ILE A 18 -6.51 6.27 -4.99
CA ILE A 18 -5.28 5.66 -4.52
C ILE A 18 -4.27 6.79 -4.50
N ILE A 19 -3.72 7.06 -3.32
CA ILE A 19 -2.78 8.17 -3.15
C ILE A 19 -1.46 7.62 -2.63
N LEU A 20 -0.37 8.00 -3.26
CA LEU A 20 0.96 7.65 -2.78
C LEU A 20 1.58 8.92 -2.23
N ASP A 21 1.87 8.91 -0.95
CA ASP A 21 2.43 10.06 -0.27
C ASP A 21 3.89 9.76 0.07
N GLU A 22 4.79 10.50 -0.50
CA GLU A 22 6.21 10.26 -0.31
C GLU A 22 6.68 11.09 0.88
N LYS A 23 7.18 10.40 1.92
CA LYS A 23 7.67 11.09 3.10
C LYS A 23 9.18 11.03 3.10
N LYS A 24 9.79 11.61 4.10
CA LYS A 24 11.21 11.73 4.13
C LYS A 24 11.97 10.42 3.97
N ASN A 25 11.64 9.43 4.73
CA ASN A 25 12.33 8.15 4.65
C ASN A 25 11.42 7.00 4.29
N CYS A 26 10.19 7.26 3.96
CA CYS A 26 9.24 6.20 3.71
C CYS A 26 8.12 6.70 2.83
N TYR A 27 7.19 5.79 2.52
CA TYR A 27 6.06 6.11 1.67
C TYR A 27 4.80 5.63 2.36
N GLU A 28 3.70 6.32 2.11
CA GLU A 28 2.42 5.87 2.59
C GLU A 28 1.49 5.77 1.39
N ILE A 29 0.87 4.61 1.19
CA ILE A 29 -0.08 4.45 0.11
C ILE A 29 -1.45 4.33 0.74
N ILE A 30 -2.39 5.13 0.29
CA ILE A 30 -3.72 5.22 0.87
C ILE A 30 -4.75 4.82 -0.17
N PHE A 31 -5.54 3.80 0.16
CA PHE A 31 -6.60 3.33 -0.73
C PHE A 31 -7.94 3.68 -0.14
N THR A 32 -8.78 4.35 -0.91
CA THR A 32 -10.14 4.69 -0.49
C THR A 32 -11.13 3.92 -1.35
N HIS A 33 -12.16 3.38 -0.72
CA HIS A 33 -13.16 2.59 -1.44
C HIS A 33 -14.54 2.84 -0.84
N ILE A 34 -15.56 2.28 -1.47
CA ILE A 34 -16.92 2.45 -1.01
C ILE A 34 -17.50 1.17 -0.42
N SER A 35 -16.70 0.16 -0.25
CA SER A 35 -17.16 -1.11 0.30
C SER A 35 -17.17 -1.06 1.84
N ASP A 36 -16.81 -2.14 2.51
CA ASP A 36 -16.90 -2.18 3.97
C ASP A 36 -15.57 -2.56 4.61
N LEU A 37 -15.59 -2.75 5.91
CA LEU A 37 -14.39 -3.05 6.67
C LEU A 37 -13.75 -4.36 6.22
N ASN A 38 -14.54 -5.35 5.86
CA ASN A 38 -13.98 -6.62 5.41
C ASN A 38 -13.17 -6.45 4.14
N PHE A 39 -13.63 -5.57 3.26
CA PHE A 39 -12.89 -5.25 2.05
C PHE A 39 -11.53 -4.64 2.42
N SER A 40 -11.53 -3.70 3.36
CA SER A 40 -10.28 -3.09 3.79
C SER A 40 -9.33 -4.13 4.37
N ARG A 41 -9.83 -5.00 5.23
CA ARG A 41 -9.00 -6.01 5.86
C ARG A 41 -8.41 -6.99 4.86
N PHE A 42 -9.23 -7.41 3.92
CA PHE A 42 -8.77 -8.34 2.91
C PHE A 42 -7.65 -7.73 2.08
N PHE A 43 -7.88 -6.53 1.59
CA PHE A 43 -6.92 -5.92 0.67
C PHE A 43 -5.68 -5.41 1.36
N ILE A 44 -5.77 -5.00 2.62
CA ILE A 44 -4.56 -4.54 3.28
C ILE A 44 -3.59 -5.70 3.47
N GLU A 45 -4.10 -6.89 3.76
CA GLU A 45 -3.22 -8.04 3.89
C GLU A 45 -2.62 -8.42 2.55
N TYR A 46 -3.42 -8.35 1.51
CA TYR A 46 -2.96 -8.65 0.17
C TYR A 46 -1.83 -7.70 -0.25
N PHE A 47 -2.02 -6.41 -0.04
CA PHE A 47 -1.02 -5.44 -0.46
C PHE A 47 0.22 -5.45 0.43
N LYS A 48 0.08 -5.78 1.70
CA LYS A 48 1.25 -5.93 2.56
C LYS A 48 2.14 -7.05 2.04
N ILE A 49 1.55 -8.17 1.69
CA ILE A 49 2.30 -9.29 1.15
C ILE A 49 2.95 -8.89 -0.17
N PHE A 50 2.19 -8.21 -1.00
CA PHE A 50 2.71 -7.77 -2.29
C PHE A 50 3.93 -6.87 -2.12
N LEU A 51 3.84 -5.89 -1.23
CA LEU A 51 4.95 -4.99 -0.99
C LEU A 51 6.15 -5.71 -0.41
N GLN A 52 5.91 -6.65 0.49
CA GLN A 52 7.01 -7.42 1.05
C GLN A 52 7.72 -8.26 0.01
N ARG A 53 6.97 -8.77 -0.95
CA ARG A 53 7.59 -9.54 -2.03
C ARG A 53 8.44 -8.67 -2.94
N LEU A 54 8.12 -7.39 -3.02
CA LEU A 54 8.95 -6.46 -3.78
C LEU A 54 10.16 -5.99 -2.97
N GLY A 55 10.26 -6.40 -1.72
CA GLY A 55 11.39 -6.02 -0.89
C GLY A 55 11.16 -4.86 0.04
N TYR A 56 9.94 -4.30 0.05
CA TYR A 56 9.67 -3.18 0.93
C TYR A 56 9.44 -3.66 2.36
N SER A 57 9.77 -2.79 3.31
CA SER A 57 9.54 -3.05 4.70
C SER A 57 8.28 -2.35 5.14
N ILE A 58 7.37 -3.05 5.79
CA ILE A 58 6.12 -2.45 6.26
C ILE A 58 6.38 -1.82 7.62
N GLU A 59 6.14 -0.51 7.71
CA GLU A 59 6.40 0.23 8.94
C GLU A 59 5.13 0.49 9.76
N GLY A 60 3.98 0.45 9.12
CA GLY A 60 2.74 0.69 9.84
C GLY A 60 1.55 0.53 8.92
N GLU A 61 0.37 0.58 9.49
CA GLU A 61 -0.84 0.44 8.70
C GLU A 61 -2.01 1.06 9.43
N LYS A 62 -3.04 1.44 8.67
CA LYS A 62 -4.29 1.92 9.21
C LYS A 62 -5.41 1.27 8.44
N VAL A 63 -6.46 0.87 9.13
CA VAL A 63 -7.61 0.21 8.49
C VAL A 63 -8.88 0.86 8.97
N SER A 64 -9.75 1.19 8.05
CA SER A 64 -11.06 1.75 8.36
C SER A 64 -12.06 1.11 7.42
N SER A 65 -13.33 1.35 7.65
CA SER A 65 -14.36 0.74 6.80
C SER A 65 -14.33 1.27 5.38
N LYS A 66 -13.82 2.48 5.16
CA LYS A 66 -13.81 3.08 3.83
C LYS A 66 -12.44 3.33 3.26
N PHE A 67 -11.40 3.09 4.04
CA PHE A 67 -10.05 3.26 3.52
C PHE A 67 -9.07 2.40 4.30
N PHE A 68 -7.92 2.20 3.73
CA PHE A 68 -6.81 1.61 4.47
C PHE A 68 -5.53 2.20 3.90
N SER A 69 -4.49 2.23 4.71
CA SER A 69 -3.21 2.73 4.25
C SER A 69 -2.08 1.88 4.79
N ILE A 70 -0.98 1.89 4.08
CA ILE A 70 0.21 1.14 4.46
C ILE A 70 1.40 2.09 4.40
N LEU A 71 2.15 2.13 5.50
CA LEU A 71 3.37 2.90 5.57
C LEU A 71 4.52 1.94 5.35
N PHE A 72 5.37 2.20 4.39
CA PHE A 72 6.44 1.28 4.03
C PHE A 72 7.69 2.03 3.62
N LYS A 73 8.81 1.32 3.65
CA LYS A 73 10.11 1.88 3.27
C LYS A 73 10.73 1.06 2.18
N GLU A 74 11.58 1.68 1.41
CA GLU A 74 12.30 0.96 0.39
C GLU A 74 13.25 -0.03 1.02
N PRO A 75 13.60 -1.09 0.29
CA PRO A 75 14.51 -2.08 0.83
C PRO A 75 15.84 -1.43 1.17
N GLN A 76 16.42 -1.87 2.30
CA GLN A 76 17.66 -1.39 2.63
C GLN A 76 18.67 -2.03 1.78
N ARG A 77 19.45 -1.28 1.02
CA ARG A 77 20.41 -1.86 0.22
C ARG A 77 21.61 -2.03 0.99
N SER A 78 22.24 -3.10 0.85
CA SER A 78 23.42 -3.33 1.53
C SER A 78 24.42 -2.44 1.00
N LYS A 79 25.12 -1.79 1.81
CA LYS A 79 25.99 -0.95 1.36
C LYS A 79 27.11 -1.63 1.14
N LEU A 80 27.59 -1.70 0.37
CA LEU A 80 28.71 -2.49 0.17
C LEU A 80 29.89 -1.81 0.00
#